data_71be342044b87b5a8f046313c9a69fdb
#
_entry.id   71be342044b87b5a8f046313c9a69fdb
#
_cell.length_a   1.000
_cell.length_b   1.000
_cell.length_c   1.000
_cell.angle_alpha   90.00
_cell.angle_beta   90.00
_cell.angle_gamma   90.00
#
_symmetry.space_group_name_H-M   'P 1'
#
loop_
_entity.id
_entity.type
_entity.pdbx_description
1 polymer ?
#
loop_
_entity_poly.entity_id
_entity_poly.type
_entity_poly.pdbx_seq_one_letter_code
_entity_poly.pdbx_strand_id
1 'polypeptide(L)'
;MPFALRPGVRRLLRLPLQTRASATHDADEELESVITSRVEHLVARGMSPENARAEALRRVGASLDDTRRKLHRSAHQRERWMRLSEFVDSVRQDIQYAARWLVRRPAFTVMSVLTLAIGAGATTTIFSAINVLLLRPLPFTRPSELTQLSLILPAEGGEPSSVLGWSYPMFAMFRDAQRVFSDEAVYTAAELTLTSGDVERVTGEYVGATYLRVLGLSPAVGRDFDRSLDAHAGTPHEAIISYALWQRRFNADPAIIGRAIDIDREPWTVIGVGPRDFRGLLGKADILLPVMAAPA
;
A
#
# COMPACT_ATOMS: atom_id res chain seq x y z
N MET A 1 -22.23 -49.69 -2.96
CA MET A 1 -21.66 -49.54 -4.33
C MET A 1 -20.26 -48.99 -4.18
N PRO A 2 -19.19 -49.75 -4.52
CA PRO A 2 -17.82 -49.27 -4.37
C PRO A 2 -17.50 -48.33 -5.54
N PHE A 3 -17.02 -47.12 -5.21
CA PHE A 3 -16.51 -46.17 -6.18
C PHE A 3 -15.22 -46.72 -6.82
N ALA A 4 -15.32 -47.16 -8.06
CA ALA A 4 -14.18 -47.54 -8.88
C ALA A 4 -13.49 -46.24 -9.37
N LEU A 5 -12.33 -45.92 -8.82
CA LEU A 5 -11.48 -44.84 -9.28
C LEU A 5 -11.00 -45.11 -10.71
N ARG A 6 -11.24 -44.18 -11.64
CA ARG A 6 -10.81 -44.26 -13.03
C ARG A 6 -9.28 -44.44 -13.14
N PRO A 7 -8.78 -45.22 -14.13
CA PRO A 7 -7.37 -45.62 -14.23
C PRO A 7 -6.37 -44.46 -14.42
N GLY A 8 -6.82 -43.23 -14.66
CA GLY A 8 -5.94 -42.06 -14.77
C GLY A 8 -5.42 -41.53 -13.43
N VAL A 9 -6.09 -41.81 -12.33
CA VAL A 9 -5.70 -41.25 -10.98
C VAL A 9 -4.55 -42.05 -10.35
N ARG A 10 -4.32 -43.30 -10.79
CA ARG A 10 -3.23 -44.14 -10.32
C ARG A 10 -1.83 -43.70 -10.79
N ARG A 11 -1.72 -42.84 -11.82
CA ARG A 11 -0.43 -42.32 -12.30
C ARG A 11 0.08 -41.11 -11.52
N LEU A 12 -0.79 -40.41 -10.81
CA LEU A 12 -0.41 -39.23 -10.02
C LEU A 12 0.33 -39.53 -8.71
N LEU A 13 0.34 -40.81 -8.27
CA LEU A 13 0.95 -41.22 -7.00
C LEU A 13 2.20 -42.11 -7.17
N ARG A 14 2.71 -42.33 -8.38
CA ARG A 14 4.01 -42.94 -8.62
C ARG A 14 5.06 -41.87 -8.85
N LEU A 15 5.37 -41.11 -7.83
CA LEU A 15 6.68 -40.49 -7.69
C LEU A 15 7.68 -41.65 -7.46
N PRO A 16 8.68 -41.89 -8.33
CA PRO A 16 9.76 -42.77 -7.98
C PRO A 16 10.49 -42.13 -6.81
N LEU A 17 10.20 -42.60 -5.61
CA LEU A 17 11.00 -42.33 -4.43
C LEU A 17 12.35 -43.01 -4.61
N GLN A 18 13.21 -42.45 -5.47
CA GLN A 18 14.64 -42.73 -5.38
C GLN A 18 15.08 -42.17 -4.03
N THR A 19 15.26 -43.07 -3.09
CA THR A 19 15.70 -42.72 -1.75
C THR A 19 17.17 -42.26 -1.84
N ARG A 20 17.58 -41.42 -0.89
CA ARG A 20 18.98 -40.99 -0.72
C ARG A 20 19.99 -42.15 -0.82
N ALA A 21 19.55 -43.34 -0.40
CA ALA A 21 20.30 -44.57 -0.49
C ALA A 21 20.58 -45.05 -1.94
N SER A 22 19.68 -44.79 -2.91
CA SER A 22 19.89 -45.17 -4.31
C SER A 22 20.96 -44.32 -4.99
N ALA A 23 20.91 -42.99 -4.79
CA ALA A 23 21.91 -42.10 -5.42
C ALA A 23 23.35 -42.30 -4.87
N THR A 24 23.48 -42.69 -3.61
CA THR A 24 24.78 -43.03 -3.02
C THR A 24 25.25 -44.40 -3.49
N HIS A 25 24.36 -45.36 -3.69
CA HIS A 25 24.69 -46.68 -4.20
C HIS A 25 25.20 -46.64 -5.65
N ASP A 26 24.49 -45.88 -6.50
CA ASP A 26 24.90 -45.68 -7.91
C ASP A 26 26.28 -45.02 -8.03
N ALA A 27 26.62 -44.06 -7.15
CA ALA A 27 27.93 -43.41 -7.13
C ALA A 27 29.06 -44.38 -6.63
N ASP A 28 28.74 -45.26 -5.68
CA ASP A 28 29.68 -46.27 -5.21
C ASP A 28 29.93 -47.36 -6.27
N GLU A 29 28.89 -47.80 -7.00
CA GLU A 29 29.03 -48.73 -8.14
C GLU A 29 29.89 -48.16 -9.29
N GLU A 30 29.69 -46.86 -9.61
CA GLU A 30 30.46 -46.17 -10.64
C GLU A 30 31.96 -46.12 -10.26
N LEU A 31 32.28 -45.85 -8.99
CA LEU A 31 33.65 -45.84 -8.49
C LEU A 31 34.29 -47.23 -8.56
N GLU A 32 33.57 -48.28 -8.19
CA GLU A 32 34.05 -49.66 -8.21
C GLU A 32 34.29 -50.16 -9.66
N SER A 33 33.44 -49.74 -10.58
CA SER A 33 33.62 -50.02 -12.03
C SER A 33 34.91 -49.38 -12.58
N VAL A 34 35.21 -48.12 -12.20
CA VAL A 34 36.43 -47.42 -12.62
C VAL A 34 37.68 -48.10 -12.06
N ILE A 35 37.67 -48.54 -10.80
CA ILE A 35 38.77 -49.27 -10.17
C ILE A 35 38.99 -50.60 -10.87
N THR A 36 37.93 -51.35 -11.13
CA THR A 36 37.99 -52.68 -11.79
C THR A 36 38.56 -52.58 -13.20
N SER A 37 38.11 -51.68 -14.03
CA SER A 37 38.63 -51.39 -15.36
C SER A 37 40.11 -51.02 -15.35
N ARG A 38 40.56 -50.29 -14.33
CA ARG A 38 41.98 -49.91 -14.19
C ARG A 38 42.86 -51.10 -13.79
N VAL A 39 42.37 -51.96 -12.91
CA VAL A 39 43.03 -53.18 -12.51
C VAL A 39 43.22 -54.12 -13.72
N GLU A 40 42.17 -54.34 -14.50
CA GLU A 40 42.23 -55.14 -15.74
C GLU A 40 43.27 -54.61 -16.71
N HIS A 41 43.35 -53.33 -16.90
CA HIS A 41 44.34 -52.70 -17.78
C HIS A 41 45.79 -52.90 -17.29
N LEU A 42 46.01 -52.83 -15.95
CA LEU A 42 47.36 -53.08 -15.37
C LEU A 42 47.76 -54.54 -15.41
N VAL A 43 46.83 -55.48 -15.22
CA VAL A 43 47.05 -56.92 -15.36
C VAL A 43 47.35 -57.25 -16.79
N ALA A 44 46.69 -56.69 -17.78
CA ALA A 44 46.97 -56.87 -19.21
C ALA A 44 48.37 -56.39 -19.60
N ARG A 45 49.00 -55.52 -18.81
CA ARG A 45 50.38 -55.03 -18.97
C ARG A 45 51.40 -55.88 -18.22
N GLY A 46 51.01 -57.02 -17.67
CA GLY A 46 51.91 -57.98 -17.04
C GLY A 46 52.12 -57.78 -15.53
N MET A 47 51.30 -56.96 -14.89
CA MET A 47 51.38 -56.79 -13.43
C MET A 47 50.59 -57.89 -12.72
N SER A 48 51.05 -58.35 -11.56
CA SER A 48 50.30 -59.35 -10.79
C SER A 48 48.98 -58.71 -10.28
N PRO A 49 47.88 -59.47 -10.17
CA PRO A 49 46.57 -58.96 -9.79
C PRO A 49 46.56 -58.15 -8.45
N GLU A 50 47.37 -58.64 -7.49
CA GLU A 50 47.48 -57.97 -6.17
C GLU A 50 48.16 -56.58 -6.29
N ASN A 51 49.29 -56.54 -7.04
CA ASN A 51 50.04 -55.32 -7.27
C ASN A 51 49.27 -54.35 -8.16
N ALA A 52 48.48 -54.79 -9.15
CA ALA A 52 47.62 -54.01 -9.99
C ALA A 52 46.50 -53.34 -9.18
N ARG A 53 45.95 -54.10 -8.24
CA ARG A 53 44.92 -53.56 -7.34
C ARG A 53 45.43 -52.48 -6.37
N ALA A 54 46.64 -52.78 -5.77
CA ALA A 54 47.31 -51.82 -4.88
C ALA A 54 47.71 -50.54 -5.62
N GLU A 55 48.21 -50.64 -6.88
CA GLU A 55 48.58 -49.48 -7.69
C GLU A 55 47.35 -48.69 -8.17
N ALA A 56 46.27 -49.39 -8.55
CA ALA A 56 45.03 -48.74 -8.89
C ALA A 56 44.47 -47.98 -7.71
N LEU A 57 44.44 -48.56 -6.52
CA LEU A 57 44.02 -47.93 -5.28
C LEU A 57 44.95 -46.78 -4.86
N ARG A 58 46.28 -46.93 -5.05
CA ARG A 58 47.27 -45.89 -4.71
C ARG A 58 47.12 -44.65 -5.61
N ARG A 59 46.84 -44.81 -6.90
CA ARG A 59 46.67 -43.73 -7.86
C ARG A 59 45.29 -43.05 -7.76
N VAL A 60 44.28 -43.82 -7.40
CA VAL A 60 42.95 -43.28 -7.09
C VAL A 60 42.88 -42.78 -5.63
N GLY A 61 43.70 -43.34 -4.75
CA GLY A 61 43.50 -43.37 -3.32
C GLY A 61 44.12 -42.27 -2.46
N ALA A 62 44.99 -41.40 -2.97
CA ALA A 62 45.29 -40.18 -2.19
C ALA A 62 44.09 -39.23 -2.18
N SER A 63 43.05 -39.52 -2.98
CA SER A 63 41.85 -38.75 -3.16
C SER A 63 40.55 -39.56 -3.16
N LEU A 64 40.56 -40.83 -2.67
CA LEU A 64 39.37 -41.67 -2.65
C LEU A 64 38.18 -40.97 -1.94
N ASP A 65 38.43 -40.42 -0.75
CA ASP A 65 37.43 -39.72 0.00
C ASP A 65 37.01 -38.39 -0.62
N ASP A 66 37.90 -37.75 -1.35
CA ASP A 66 37.61 -36.50 -2.03
C ASP A 66 36.86 -36.73 -3.35
N THR A 67 37.28 -37.80 -4.08
CA THR A 67 36.58 -38.22 -5.30
C THR A 67 35.20 -38.76 -5.00
N ARG A 68 35.05 -39.55 -3.94
CA ARG A 68 33.76 -40.03 -3.44
C ARG A 68 32.87 -38.87 -3.05
N ARG A 69 33.37 -37.90 -2.28
CA ARG A 69 32.64 -36.68 -1.91
C ARG A 69 32.23 -35.85 -3.12
N LYS A 70 33.06 -35.74 -4.15
CA LYS A 70 32.74 -35.00 -5.39
C LYS A 70 31.65 -35.72 -6.20
N LEU A 71 31.75 -37.05 -6.35
CA LEU A 71 30.72 -37.85 -7.01
C LEU A 71 29.38 -37.79 -6.30
N HIS A 72 29.35 -37.90 -4.96
CA HIS A 72 28.14 -37.76 -4.17
C HIS A 72 27.53 -36.34 -4.28
N ARG A 73 28.34 -35.29 -4.29
CA ARG A 73 27.84 -33.91 -4.48
C ARG A 73 27.26 -33.70 -5.87
N SER A 74 27.94 -34.21 -6.91
CA SER A 74 27.44 -34.06 -8.28
C SER A 74 26.17 -34.88 -8.54
N ALA A 75 26.05 -36.07 -7.96
CA ALA A 75 24.83 -36.89 -8.00
C ALA A 75 23.65 -36.16 -7.32
N HIS A 76 23.88 -35.60 -6.12
CA HIS A 76 22.84 -34.83 -5.43
C HIS A 76 22.46 -33.54 -6.13
N GLN A 77 23.40 -32.86 -6.81
CA GLN A 77 23.06 -31.68 -7.60
C GLN A 77 22.21 -32.03 -8.84
N ARG A 78 22.62 -33.09 -9.58
CA ARG A 78 21.84 -33.57 -10.74
C ARG A 78 20.45 -34.00 -10.35
N GLU A 79 20.28 -34.70 -9.23
CA GLU A 79 18.96 -35.12 -8.72
C GLU A 79 18.08 -33.95 -8.35
N ARG A 80 18.63 -32.90 -7.71
CA ARG A 80 17.87 -31.68 -7.43
C ARG A 80 17.40 -30.95 -8.69
N TRP A 81 18.26 -30.84 -9.70
CA TRP A 81 17.91 -30.22 -10.97
C TRP A 81 16.88 -31.04 -11.75
N MET A 82 17.01 -32.36 -11.76
CA MET A 82 16.03 -33.25 -12.39
C MET A 82 14.65 -33.13 -11.70
N ARG A 83 14.60 -33.14 -10.38
CA ARG A 83 13.34 -32.98 -9.64
C ARG A 83 12.71 -31.60 -9.87
N LEU A 84 13.51 -30.53 -9.97
CA LEU A 84 12.99 -29.19 -10.29
C LEU A 84 12.46 -29.13 -11.71
N SER A 85 13.17 -29.71 -12.69
CA SER A 85 12.69 -29.73 -14.07
C SER A 85 11.44 -30.58 -14.23
N GLU A 86 11.37 -31.77 -13.61
CA GLU A 86 10.16 -32.61 -13.59
C GLU A 86 8.98 -31.91 -12.93
N PHE A 87 9.22 -31.19 -11.82
CA PHE A 87 8.17 -30.39 -11.17
C PHE A 87 7.68 -29.24 -12.07
N VAL A 88 8.60 -28.51 -12.70
CA VAL A 88 8.24 -27.43 -13.63
C VAL A 88 7.49 -27.96 -14.84
N ASP A 89 7.92 -29.06 -15.40
CA ASP A 89 7.23 -29.69 -16.55
C ASP A 89 5.86 -30.21 -16.17
N SER A 90 5.72 -30.81 -14.97
CA SER A 90 4.43 -31.22 -14.44
C SER A 90 3.49 -30.04 -14.25
N VAL A 91 3.93 -28.97 -13.60
CA VAL A 91 3.15 -27.74 -13.41
C VAL A 91 2.73 -27.13 -14.76
N ARG A 92 3.66 -27.10 -15.72
CA ARG A 92 3.35 -26.58 -17.06
C ARG A 92 2.27 -27.41 -17.78
N GLN A 93 2.37 -28.75 -17.68
CA GLN A 93 1.37 -29.66 -18.25
C GLN A 93 0.02 -29.48 -17.58
N ASP A 94 -0.01 -29.33 -16.25
CA ASP A 94 -1.24 -29.13 -15.48
C ASP A 94 -1.90 -27.80 -15.84
N ILE A 95 -1.10 -26.72 -15.98
CA ILE A 95 -1.62 -25.42 -16.44
C ILE A 95 -2.20 -25.53 -17.85
N GLN A 96 -1.51 -26.20 -18.78
CA GLN A 96 -2.02 -26.37 -20.14
C GLN A 96 -3.28 -27.22 -20.19
N TYR A 97 -3.38 -28.24 -19.35
CA TYR A 97 -4.56 -29.07 -19.24
C TYR A 97 -5.74 -28.26 -18.66
N ALA A 98 -5.49 -27.56 -17.55
CA ALA A 98 -6.47 -26.71 -16.91
C ALA A 98 -6.99 -25.60 -17.87
N ALA A 99 -6.09 -24.92 -18.58
CA ALA A 99 -6.46 -23.90 -19.55
C ALA A 99 -7.34 -24.46 -20.67
N ARG A 100 -6.97 -25.62 -21.24
CA ARG A 100 -7.78 -26.28 -22.26
C ARG A 100 -9.16 -26.70 -21.73
N TRP A 101 -9.24 -27.16 -20.48
CA TRP A 101 -10.50 -27.56 -19.86
C TRP A 101 -11.40 -26.34 -19.59
N LEU A 102 -10.82 -25.23 -19.12
CA LEU A 102 -11.54 -23.97 -18.91
C LEU A 102 -12.10 -23.41 -20.21
N VAL A 103 -11.32 -23.42 -21.31
CA VAL A 103 -11.78 -22.97 -22.63
C VAL A 103 -12.89 -23.83 -23.18
N ARG A 104 -12.86 -25.14 -22.90
CA ARG A 104 -13.91 -26.10 -23.36
C ARG A 104 -15.19 -25.99 -22.58
N ARG A 105 -15.22 -25.35 -21.42
CA ARG A 105 -16.40 -25.16 -20.56
C ARG A 105 -16.63 -23.68 -20.24
N PRO A 106 -17.00 -22.89 -21.27
CA PRO A 106 -17.03 -21.43 -21.13
C PRO A 106 -18.03 -20.94 -20.07
N ALA A 107 -19.20 -21.59 -19.97
CA ALA A 107 -20.21 -21.22 -18.97
C ALA A 107 -19.70 -21.39 -17.53
N PHE A 108 -19.05 -22.50 -17.21
CA PHE A 108 -18.43 -22.72 -15.90
C PHE A 108 -17.32 -21.71 -15.62
N THR A 109 -16.46 -21.46 -16.60
CA THR A 109 -15.34 -20.53 -16.47
C THR A 109 -15.82 -19.11 -16.23
N VAL A 110 -16.81 -18.64 -17.00
CA VAL A 110 -17.41 -17.31 -16.82
C VAL A 110 -18.02 -17.16 -15.44
N MET A 111 -18.81 -18.13 -14.98
CA MET A 111 -19.42 -18.08 -13.65
C MET A 111 -18.39 -18.08 -12.54
N SER A 112 -17.34 -18.90 -12.65
CA SER A 112 -16.26 -18.94 -11.65
C SER A 112 -15.48 -17.64 -11.61
N VAL A 113 -15.14 -17.07 -12.77
CA VAL A 113 -14.42 -15.78 -12.88
C VAL A 113 -15.28 -14.64 -12.33
N LEU A 114 -16.58 -14.61 -12.65
CA LEU A 114 -17.50 -13.60 -12.12
C LEU A 114 -17.60 -13.67 -10.60
N THR A 115 -17.74 -14.87 -10.04
CA THR A 115 -17.81 -15.05 -8.59
C THR A 115 -16.53 -14.56 -7.90
N LEU A 116 -15.35 -14.91 -8.44
CA LEU A 116 -14.07 -14.45 -7.94
C LEU A 116 -13.88 -12.93 -8.11
N ALA A 117 -14.30 -12.39 -9.26
CA ALA A 117 -14.20 -10.95 -9.54
C ALA A 117 -15.08 -10.13 -8.58
N ILE A 118 -16.31 -10.59 -8.30
CA ILE A 118 -17.20 -9.93 -7.34
C ILE A 118 -16.58 -9.99 -5.93
N GLY A 119 -16.11 -11.16 -5.50
CA GLY A 119 -15.48 -11.33 -4.18
C GLY A 119 -14.24 -10.47 -4.01
N ALA A 120 -13.31 -10.51 -4.96
CA ALA A 120 -12.10 -9.69 -4.93
C ALA A 120 -12.42 -8.20 -5.04
N GLY A 121 -13.36 -7.81 -5.92
CA GLY A 121 -13.79 -6.43 -6.11
C GLY A 121 -14.42 -5.86 -4.84
N ALA A 122 -15.34 -6.58 -4.21
CA ALA A 122 -15.94 -6.14 -2.95
C ALA A 122 -14.89 -5.97 -1.84
N THR A 123 -13.99 -6.93 -1.67
CA THR A 123 -12.91 -6.86 -0.67
C THR A 123 -11.99 -5.66 -0.92
N THR A 124 -11.60 -5.45 -2.18
CA THR A 124 -10.73 -4.31 -2.56
C THR A 124 -11.41 -2.98 -2.30
N THR A 125 -12.71 -2.87 -2.62
CA THR A 125 -13.49 -1.64 -2.39
C THR A 125 -13.60 -1.32 -0.89
N ILE A 126 -13.92 -2.33 -0.06
CA ILE A 126 -14.00 -2.17 1.39
C ILE A 126 -12.64 -1.77 1.96
N PHE A 127 -11.56 -2.46 1.55
CA PHE A 127 -10.21 -2.12 1.98
C PHE A 127 -9.78 -0.72 1.56
N SER A 128 -10.12 -0.30 0.33
CA SER A 128 -9.85 1.06 -0.15
C SER A 128 -10.59 2.11 0.68
N ALA A 129 -11.85 1.86 1.03
CA ALA A 129 -12.62 2.76 1.89
C ALA A 129 -12.01 2.85 3.30
N ILE A 130 -11.68 1.71 3.92
CA ILE A 130 -11.01 1.65 5.22
C ILE A 130 -9.66 2.37 5.18
N ASN A 131 -8.86 2.15 4.14
CA ASN A 131 -7.56 2.79 4.00
C ASN A 131 -7.66 4.32 3.91
N VAL A 132 -8.66 4.82 3.19
CA VAL A 132 -8.88 6.28 3.06
C VAL A 132 -9.40 6.89 4.36
N LEU A 133 -10.30 6.20 5.08
CA LEU A 133 -10.97 6.75 6.25
C LEU A 133 -10.18 6.57 7.56
N LEU A 134 -9.45 5.46 7.71
CA LEU A 134 -8.78 5.12 8.96
C LEU A 134 -7.26 5.12 8.89
N LEU A 135 -6.67 4.74 7.75
CA LEU A 135 -5.24 4.51 7.66
C LEU A 135 -4.46 5.67 7.02
N ARG A 136 -5.12 6.59 6.31
CA ARG A 136 -4.42 7.79 5.84
C ARG A 136 -4.08 8.66 7.03
N PRO A 137 -2.80 8.94 7.27
CA PRO A 137 -2.42 9.89 8.29
C PRO A 137 -3.06 11.24 7.93
N LEU A 138 -3.72 11.86 8.90
CA LEU A 138 -4.20 13.24 8.75
C LEU A 138 -3.00 14.13 8.38
N PRO A 139 -3.19 15.11 7.49
CA PRO A 139 -2.10 15.96 7.00
C PRO A 139 -1.60 16.97 8.06
N PHE A 140 -1.82 16.68 9.33
CA PHE A 140 -1.47 17.54 10.47
C PHE A 140 -0.13 17.15 11.06
N THR A 141 0.60 18.13 11.57
CA THR A 141 1.95 17.91 12.12
C THR A 141 1.89 17.05 13.39
N ARG A 142 0.88 17.22 14.24
CA ARG A 142 0.71 16.50 15.52
C ARG A 142 -0.76 16.13 15.76
N PRO A 143 -1.30 15.16 15.02
CA PRO A 143 -2.73 14.84 15.09
C PRO A 143 -3.16 14.33 16.47
N SER A 144 -2.28 13.72 17.25
CA SER A 144 -2.58 13.23 18.61
C SER A 144 -2.75 14.34 19.65
N GLU A 145 -2.29 15.56 19.37
CA GLU A 145 -2.44 16.73 20.25
C GLU A 145 -3.68 17.55 19.90
N LEU A 146 -4.35 17.25 18.78
CA LEU A 146 -5.53 17.95 18.35
C LEU A 146 -6.79 17.34 18.98
N THR A 147 -7.64 18.19 19.53
CA THR A 147 -8.92 17.80 20.12
C THR A 147 -10.03 18.67 19.54
N GLN A 148 -11.12 18.05 19.12
CA GLN A 148 -12.32 18.76 18.72
C GLN A 148 -13.23 18.92 19.94
N LEU A 149 -13.64 20.16 20.21
CA LEU A 149 -14.57 20.49 21.26
C LEU A 149 -15.98 20.63 20.68
N SER A 150 -16.94 19.95 21.28
CA SER A 150 -18.36 20.07 20.96
C SER A 150 -19.13 20.48 22.19
N LEU A 151 -20.19 21.28 22.00
CA LEU A 151 -21.12 21.67 23.06
C LEU A 151 -22.15 20.55 23.25
N ILE A 152 -22.29 20.07 24.49
CA ILE A 152 -23.32 19.11 24.84
C ILE A 152 -24.43 19.89 25.60
N LEU A 153 -25.61 19.95 25.00
CA LEU A 153 -26.78 20.51 25.66
C LEU A 153 -27.63 19.37 26.23
N PRO A 154 -28.14 19.51 27.48
CA PRO A 154 -29.11 18.57 27.99
C PRO A 154 -30.40 18.71 27.16
N ALA A 155 -30.82 17.60 26.55
CA ALA A 155 -32.09 17.56 25.84
C ALA A 155 -33.26 17.39 26.84
N GLU A 156 -34.42 17.99 26.58
CA GLU A 156 -35.66 17.64 27.26
C GLU A 156 -36.01 16.19 26.92
N GLY A 157 -35.80 15.28 27.90
CA GLY A 157 -36.03 13.86 27.74
C GLY A 157 -34.83 12.95 28.09
N GLY A 158 -33.68 13.52 28.52
CA GLY A 158 -32.60 12.78 29.16
C GLY A 158 -31.48 12.23 28.25
N GLU A 159 -31.63 12.28 26.92
CA GLU A 159 -30.54 11.95 26.00
C GLU A 159 -29.72 13.22 25.70
N PRO A 160 -28.38 13.20 25.92
CA PRO A 160 -27.53 14.35 25.62
C PRO A 160 -27.50 14.60 24.11
N SER A 161 -27.93 15.78 23.68
CA SER A 161 -27.81 16.23 22.30
C SER A 161 -26.49 16.99 22.13
N SER A 162 -25.61 16.49 21.28
CA SER A 162 -24.40 17.23 20.93
C SER A 162 -24.70 18.25 19.84
N VAL A 163 -24.49 19.53 20.12
CA VAL A 163 -24.53 20.62 19.15
C VAL A 163 -23.09 20.88 18.71
N LEU A 164 -22.80 20.62 17.44
CA LEU A 164 -21.45 20.83 16.84
C LEU A 164 -21.12 22.31 16.63
N GLY A 165 -22.07 23.23 16.88
CA GLY A 165 -21.91 24.65 16.60
C GLY A 165 -21.69 25.49 17.85
N TRP A 166 -20.60 26.24 17.89
CA TRP A 166 -20.38 27.33 18.83
C TRP A 166 -20.75 28.63 18.13
N SER A 167 -21.44 29.52 18.83
CA SER A 167 -21.50 30.91 18.36
C SER A 167 -20.11 31.54 18.57
N TYR A 168 -19.73 32.47 17.69
CA TYR A 168 -18.45 33.16 17.85
C TYR A 168 -18.26 33.84 19.21
N PRO A 169 -19.26 34.55 19.77
CA PRO A 169 -19.14 35.10 21.12
C PRO A 169 -18.85 34.06 22.22
N MET A 170 -19.49 32.88 22.13
CA MET A 170 -19.24 31.79 23.08
C MET A 170 -17.85 31.24 22.94
N PHE A 171 -17.36 31.07 21.71
CA PHE A 171 -15.97 30.68 21.44
C PHE A 171 -14.97 31.69 22.01
N ALA A 172 -15.23 32.99 21.81
CA ALA A 172 -14.37 34.05 22.34
C ALA A 172 -14.33 34.04 23.88
N MET A 173 -15.48 33.87 24.54
CA MET A 173 -15.53 33.74 26.01
C MET A 173 -14.74 32.48 26.49
N PHE A 174 -14.91 31.38 25.81
CA PHE A 174 -14.15 30.15 26.12
C PHE A 174 -12.64 30.37 25.95
N ARG A 175 -12.22 30.92 24.81
CA ARG A 175 -10.84 31.23 24.50
C ARG A 175 -10.18 32.09 25.60
N ASP A 176 -10.88 33.12 26.03
CA ASP A 176 -10.36 34.05 27.02
C ASP A 176 -10.31 33.45 28.44
N ALA A 177 -11.15 32.48 28.74
CA ALA A 177 -11.25 31.84 30.05
C ALA A 177 -10.37 30.58 30.20
N GLN A 178 -10.12 29.85 29.12
CA GLN A 178 -9.40 28.59 29.17
C GLN A 178 -7.90 28.78 29.49
N ARG A 179 -7.27 27.72 30.05
CA ARG A 179 -5.82 27.68 30.40
C ARG A 179 -5.16 26.34 30.04
N VAL A 180 -5.91 25.47 29.37
CA VAL A 180 -5.50 24.07 29.10
C VAL A 180 -4.87 23.94 27.72
N PHE A 181 -5.43 24.64 26.73
CA PHE A 181 -4.98 24.56 25.35
C PHE A 181 -3.94 25.64 25.04
N SER A 182 -2.94 25.27 24.25
CA SER A 182 -1.89 26.22 23.83
C SER A 182 -2.39 27.20 22.76
N ASP A 183 -3.32 26.78 21.92
CA ASP A 183 -4.00 27.58 20.92
C ASP A 183 -5.32 26.92 20.54
N GLU A 184 -6.27 27.66 20.04
CA GLU A 184 -7.57 27.17 19.58
C GLU A 184 -8.00 27.86 18.29
N ALA A 185 -8.82 27.15 17.52
CA ALA A 185 -9.40 27.67 16.29
C ALA A 185 -10.85 27.25 16.14
N VAL A 186 -11.64 28.11 15.54
CA VAL A 186 -13.03 27.84 15.16
C VAL A 186 -13.09 27.68 13.64
N TYR A 187 -14.01 26.85 13.17
CA TYR A 187 -14.30 26.71 11.75
C TYR A 187 -15.77 26.38 11.51
N THR A 188 -16.28 26.77 10.35
CA THR A 188 -17.62 26.38 9.90
C THR A 188 -17.66 26.27 8.37
N ALA A 189 -18.47 25.34 7.85
CA ALA A 189 -18.63 25.17 6.41
C ALA A 189 -19.31 26.39 5.76
N ALA A 190 -18.93 26.66 4.52
CA ALA A 190 -19.54 27.69 3.67
C ALA A 190 -19.74 27.16 2.26
N GLU A 191 -20.89 27.45 1.67
CA GLU A 191 -21.13 27.30 0.24
C GLU A 191 -20.93 28.66 -0.40
N LEU A 192 -19.95 28.76 -1.30
CA LEU A 192 -19.51 30.03 -1.89
C LEU A 192 -19.67 29.99 -3.41
N THR A 193 -19.80 31.16 -4.03
CA THR A 193 -19.83 31.28 -5.48
C THR A 193 -18.66 32.14 -5.94
N LEU A 194 -17.77 31.56 -6.68
CA LEU A 194 -16.65 32.25 -7.32
C LEU A 194 -17.16 32.86 -8.63
N THR A 195 -17.17 34.21 -8.72
CA THR A 195 -17.73 34.95 -9.87
C THR A 195 -16.66 35.58 -10.76
N SER A 196 -15.39 35.53 -10.38
CA SER A 196 -14.29 36.01 -11.23
C SER A 196 -14.06 35.05 -12.44
N GLY A 197 -14.55 35.44 -13.62
CA GLY A 197 -14.57 34.60 -14.82
C GLY A 197 -15.80 33.70 -14.90
N ASP A 198 -15.64 32.41 -15.18
CA ASP A 198 -16.76 31.47 -15.19
C ASP A 198 -17.32 31.28 -13.77
N VAL A 199 -18.64 31.43 -13.65
CA VAL A 199 -19.31 31.26 -12.36
C VAL A 199 -19.24 29.81 -11.91
N GLU A 200 -18.62 29.57 -10.74
CA GLU A 200 -18.46 28.24 -10.18
C GLU A 200 -18.87 28.22 -8.70
N ARG A 201 -19.72 27.26 -8.31
CA ARG A 201 -20.00 27.00 -6.91
C ARG A 201 -18.86 26.21 -6.30
N VAL A 202 -18.29 26.69 -5.22
CA VAL A 202 -17.18 26.11 -4.49
C VAL A 202 -17.51 25.95 -3.02
N THR A 203 -16.95 24.96 -2.37
CA THR A 203 -17.09 24.81 -0.92
C THR A 203 -15.98 25.60 -0.24
N GLY A 204 -16.32 26.36 0.79
CA GLY A 204 -15.36 27.07 1.62
C GLY A 204 -15.49 26.69 3.08
N GLU A 205 -14.59 27.24 3.89
CA GLU A 205 -14.68 27.26 5.35
C GLU A 205 -14.41 28.67 5.85
N TYR A 206 -15.28 29.18 6.74
CA TYR A 206 -14.95 30.32 7.57
C TYR A 206 -14.12 29.83 8.75
N VAL A 207 -12.96 30.43 8.95
CA VAL A 207 -11.95 29.94 9.91
C VAL A 207 -11.42 31.05 10.80
N GLY A 208 -11.07 30.72 12.04
CA GLY A 208 -10.33 31.65 12.89
C GLY A 208 -8.89 31.86 12.37
N ALA A 209 -8.31 33.01 12.67
CA ALA A 209 -6.99 33.39 12.18
C ALA A 209 -5.85 32.43 12.63
N THR A 210 -6.09 31.64 13.67
CA THR A 210 -5.13 30.64 14.18
C THR A 210 -5.25 29.26 13.53
N TYR A 211 -6.21 29.08 12.62
CA TYR A 211 -6.63 27.78 12.11
C TYR A 211 -5.50 26.94 11.53
N LEU A 212 -4.74 27.44 10.56
CA LEU A 212 -3.64 26.68 9.97
C LEU A 212 -2.54 26.40 10.99
N ARG A 213 -2.26 27.35 11.89
CA ARG A 213 -1.24 27.19 12.93
C ARG A 213 -1.62 26.11 13.95
N VAL A 214 -2.87 26.06 14.42
CA VAL A 214 -3.38 24.99 15.31
C VAL A 214 -3.20 23.63 14.66
N LEU A 215 -3.44 23.51 13.36
CA LEU A 215 -3.25 22.30 12.59
C LEU A 215 -1.75 21.98 12.31
N GLY A 216 -0.84 22.89 12.65
CA GLY A 216 0.59 22.79 12.36
C GLY A 216 0.90 22.91 10.86
N LEU A 217 0.06 23.61 10.12
CA LEU A 217 0.15 23.79 8.68
C LEU A 217 0.63 25.21 8.35
N SER A 218 1.26 25.35 7.18
CA SER A 218 1.65 26.64 6.62
C SER A 218 1.22 26.71 5.16
N PRO A 219 0.85 27.89 4.65
CA PRO A 219 0.57 28.08 3.26
C PRO A 219 1.71 27.62 2.36
N ALA A 220 1.42 27.03 1.21
CA ALA A 220 2.42 26.64 0.22
C ALA A 220 3.02 27.86 -0.50
N VAL A 221 2.21 28.93 -0.67
CA VAL A 221 2.63 30.21 -1.25
C VAL A 221 1.91 31.33 -0.49
N GLY A 222 2.54 32.48 -0.32
CA GLY A 222 1.95 33.63 0.36
C GLY A 222 2.06 33.54 1.89
N ARG A 223 1.05 34.05 2.61
CA ARG A 223 1.01 34.12 4.06
C ARG A 223 -0.28 33.56 4.66
N ASP A 224 -0.25 33.28 5.95
CA ASP A 224 -1.42 32.94 6.75
C ASP A 224 -2.20 34.19 7.17
N PHE A 225 -3.39 33.98 7.73
CA PHE A 225 -4.17 35.03 8.35
C PHE A 225 -3.45 35.68 9.54
N ASP A 226 -3.61 36.99 9.68
CA ASP A 226 -3.12 37.70 10.85
C ASP A 226 -4.11 37.55 12.02
N ARG A 227 -3.60 37.37 13.24
CA ARG A 227 -4.42 37.23 14.45
C ARG A 227 -5.39 38.40 14.67
N SER A 228 -5.06 39.59 14.18
CA SER A 228 -5.92 40.76 14.29
C SER A 228 -7.24 40.63 13.56
N LEU A 229 -7.35 39.70 12.58
CA LEU A 229 -8.57 39.44 11.84
C LEU A 229 -9.70 38.84 12.71
N ASP A 230 -9.37 38.26 13.86
CA ASP A 230 -10.36 37.75 14.81
C ASP A 230 -10.83 38.81 15.82
N ALA A 231 -10.26 40.00 15.81
CA ALA A 231 -10.51 41.00 16.83
C ALA A 231 -11.76 41.84 16.61
N HIS A 232 -12.14 42.07 15.35
CA HIS A 232 -13.25 43.01 15.03
C HIS A 232 -14.04 42.54 13.80
N ALA A 233 -15.36 42.78 13.79
CA ALA A 233 -16.18 42.66 12.59
C ALA A 233 -15.78 43.73 11.56
N GLY A 234 -15.87 43.41 10.28
CA GLY A 234 -15.44 44.31 9.19
C GLY A 234 -13.96 44.23 8.85
N THR A 235 -13.34 43.10 9.13
CA THR A 235 -11.95 42.77 8.76
C THR A 235 -11.71 42.86 7.24
N PRO A 236 -10.46 43.08 6.79
CA PRO A 236 -10.12 43.00 5.38
C PRO A 236 -10.61 41.70 4.74
N HIS A 237 -11.20 41.81 3.55
CA HIS A 237 -11.61 40.64 2.76
C HIS A 237 -10.39 39.91 2.21
N GLU A 238 -9.77 39.07 3.04
CA GLU A 238 -8.63 38.24 2.71
C GLU A 238 -9.08 36.78 2.54
N ALA A 239 -8.51 36.11 1.55
CA ALA A 239 -8.83 34.72 1.26
C ALA A 239 -7.57 33.88 1.09
N ILE A 240 -7.60 32.65 1.57
CA ILE A 240 -6.62 31.61 1.26
C ILE A 240 -7.32 30.58 0.37
N ILE A 241 -6.79 30.32 -0.82
CA ILE A 241 -7.35 29.34 -1.75
C ILE A 241 -6.64 28.00 -1.59
N SER A 242 -7.35 26.89 -1.84
CA SER A 242 -6.74 25.57 -1.81
C SER A 242 -5.71 25.40 -2.92
N TYR A 243 -4.71 24.55 -2.70
CA TYR A 243 -3.72 24.20 -3.72
C TYR A 243 -4.39 23.64 -4.99
N ALA A 244 -5.45 22.85 -4.83
CA ALA A 244 -6.21 22.27 -5.93
C ALA A 244 -6.95 23.33 -6.75
N LEU A 245 -7.60 24.32 -6.10
CA LEU A 245 -8.26 25.43 -6.80
C LEU A 245 -7.23 26.29 -7.53
N TRP A 246 -6.09 26.57 -6.90
CA TRP A 246 -4.99 27.32 -7.52
C TRP A 246 -4.49 26.66 -8.80
N GLN A 247 -4.28 25.33 -8.78
CA GLN A 247 -3.87 24.59 -9.98
C GLN A 247 -4.97 24.56 -11.05
N ARG A 248 -6.20 24.21 -10.64
CA ARG A 248 -7.30 23.97 -11.58
C ARG A 248 -7.76 25.24 -12.30
N ARG A 249 -7.87 26.35 -11.57
CA ARG A 249 -8.47 27.59 -12.09
C ARG A 249 -7.48 28.70 -12.41
N PHE A 250 -6.37 28.74 -11.69
CA PHE A 250 -5.36 29.79 -11.81
C PHE A 250 -4.02 29.30 -12.38
N ASN A 251 -3.99 28.09 -12.99
CA ASN A 251 -2.82 27.50 -13.63
C ASN A 251 -1.54 27.52 -12.76
N ALA A 252 -1.68 27.45 -11.45
CA ALA A 252 -0.58 27.55 -10.50
C ALA A 252 0.24 28.86 -10.66
N ASP A 253 -0.38 29.94 -11.10
CA ASP A 253 0.28 31.25 -11.27
C ASP A 253 0.58 31.87 -9.89
N PRO A 254 1.84 32.11 -9.54
CA PRO A 254 2.19 32.78 -8.27
C PRO A 254 1.70 34.21 -8.18
N ALA A 255 1.42 34.89 -9.29
CA ALA A 255 0.89 36.25 -9.33
C ALA A 255 -0.54 36.36 -8.78
N ILE A 256 -1.17 35.24 -8.40
CA ILE A 256 -2.47 35.23 -7.69
C ILE A 256 -2.39 35.89 -6.32
N ILE A 257 -1.23 35.87 -5.65
CA ILE A 257 -1.05 36.53 -4.35
C ILE A 257 -1.15 38.04 -4.51
N GLY A 258 -2.04 38.66 -3.72
CA GLY A 258 -2.39 40.07 -3.80
C GLY A 258 -3.45 40.42 -4.83
N ARG A 259 -3.89 39.45 -5.65
CA ARG A 259 -4.96 39.64 -6.62
C ARG A 259 -6.33 39.52 -5.96
N ALA A 260 -7.26 40.40 -6.38
CA ALA A 260 -8.65 40.28 -6.00
C ALA A 260 -9.40 39.22 -6.83
N ILE A 261 -10.20 38.43 -6.16
CA ILE A 261 -11.16 37.49 -6.75
C ILE A 261 -12.54 37.78 -6.18
N ASP A 262 -13.59 37.62 -6.99
CA ASP A 262 -14.96 37.91 -6.54
C ASP A 262 -15.61 36.62 -5.97
N ILE A 263 -15.90 36.64 -4.69
CA ILE A 263 -16.61 35.57 -3.98
C ILE A 263 -17.95 36.14 -3.51
N ASP A 264 -19.06 35.51 -3.91
CA ASP A 264 -20.41 35.94 -3.64
C ASP A 264 -20.67 37.42 -4.03
N ARG A 265 -20.02 37.87 -5.11
CA ARG A 265 -20.02 39.23 -5.67
C ARG A 265 -19.29 40.29 -4.84
N GLU A 266 -18.49 39.85 -3.87
CA GLU A 266 -17.64 40.72 -3.08
C GLU A 266 -16.16 40.47 -3.43
N PRO A 267 -15.33 41.52 -3.56
CA PRO A 267 -13.91 41.35 -3.86
C PRO A 267 -13.13 40.88 -2.64
N TRP A 268 -12.40 39.78 -2.82
CA TRP A 268 -11.52 39.19 -1.80
C TRP A 268 -10.08 39.12 -2.29
N THR A 269 -9.17 39.59 -1.49
CA THR A 269 -7.73 39.53 -1.84
C THR A 269 -7.16 38.19 -1.48
N VAL A 270 -6.59 37.48 -2.45
CA VAL A 270 -5.88 36.22 -2.19
C VAL A 270 -4.54 36.51 -1.52
N ILE A 271 -4.40 36.09 -0.27
CA ILE A 271 -3.17 36.29 0.52
C ILE A 271 -2.29 35.06 0.58
N GLY A 272 -2.84 33.88 0.31
CA GLY A 272 -2.12 32.62 0.39
C GLY A 272 -2.77 31.50 -0.40
N VAL A 273 -1.95 30.49 -0.64
CA VAL A 273 -2.38 29.19 -1.18
C VAL A 273 -2.16 28.15 -0.10
N GLY A 274 -3.19 27.41 0.26
CA GLY A 274 -3.12 26.37 1.28
C GLY A 274 -2.10 25.25 0.96
N PRO A 275 -1.76 24.43 1.95
CA PRO A 275 -0.84 23.30 1.76
C PRO A 275 -1.37 22.32 0.70
N ARG A 276 -0.45 21.60 0.06
CA ARG A 276 -0.82 20.48 -0.82
C ARG A 276 -1.63 19.46 -0.03
N ASP A 277 -2.62 18.87 -0.66
CA ASP A 277 -3.47 17.81 -0.09
C ASP A 277 -4.35 18.24 1.11
N PHE A 278 -4.33 19.52 1.50
CA PHE A 278 -5.22 20.07 2.53
C PHE A 278 -6.39 20.83 1.88
N ARG A 279 -7.61 20.45 2.26
CA ARG A 279 -8.86 21.04 1.80
C ARG A 279 -9.82 21.27 2.96
N GLY A 280 -9.32 21.94 4.02
CA GLY A 280 -10.06 22.16 5.24
C GLY A 280 -10.27 20.92 6.11
N LEU A 281 -10.81 21.08 7.30
CA LEU A 281 -11.14 19.97 8.20
C LEU A 281 -12.29 19.10 7.67
N LEU A 282 -13.19 19.70 6.86
CA LEU A 282 -14.27 18.97 6.19
C LEU A 282 -13.80 18.26 4.89
N GLY A 283 -12.54 18.43 4.50
CA GLY A 283 -11.93 17.76 3.36
C GLY A 283 -12.39 18.21 1.98
N LYS A 284 -13.16 19.30 1.90
CA LYS A 284 -13.77 19.80 0.65
C LYS A 284 -13.52 21.27 0.38
N ALA A 285 -12.97 22.03 1.33
CA ALA A 285 -12.81 23.47 1.19
C ALA A 285 -11.85 23.83 0.05
N ASP A 286 -12.33 24.62 -0.87
CA ASP A 286 -11.54 25.24 -1.93
C ASP A 286 -11.08 26.66 -1.52
N ILE A 287 -11.77 27.29 -0.57
CA ILE A 287 -11.47 28.64 -0.10
C ILE A 287 -11.59 28.68 1.44
N LEU A 288 -10.65 29.32 2.10
CA LEU A 288 -10.71 29.67 3.52
C LEU A 288 -10.91 31.18 3.66
N LEU A 289 -11.88 31.58 4.45
CA LEU A 289 -12.23 32.98 4.73
C LEU A 289 -12.18 33.24 6.25
N PRO A 290 -11.88 34.45 6.70
CA PRO A 290 -11.92 34.78 8.11
C PRO A 290 -13.32 34.59 8.70
N VAL A 291 -13.46 34.00 9.88
CA VAL A 291 -14.75 33.75 10.54
C VAL A 291 -15.53 35.00 10.82
N MET A 292 -14.85 36.14 11.06
CA MET A 292 -15.49 37.43 11.31
C MET A 292 -16.13 38.04 10.06
N ALA A 293 -15.91 37.47 8.90
CA ALA A 293 -16.61 37.84 7.66
C ALA A 293 -17.79 36.90 7.33
N ALA A 294 -18.08 35.93 8.21
CA ALA A 294 -19.24 35.06 8.02
C ALA A 294 -20.55 35.89 8.12
N PRO A 295 -21.54 35.63 7.26
CA PRO A 295 -22.83 36.23 7.38
C PRO A 295 -23.48 35.86 8.74
N ALA A 296 -24.14 36.84 9.37
CA ALA A 296 -24.79 36.69 10.67
C ALA A 296 -26.00 35.75 10.64
#